data_af12c2babe68676b69a508068ef9ee8e
#
_entry.id   af12c2babe68676b69a508068ef9ee8e
#
_cell.length_a   1.000
_cell.length_b   1.000
_cell.length_c   1.000
_cell.angle_alpha   90.00
_cell.angle_beta   90.00
_cell.angle_gamma   90.00
#
_symmetry.space_group_name_H-M   'P 1'
#
loop_
_entity.id
_entity.type
_entity.pdbx_description
1 polymer ?
#
loop_
_entity_poly.entity_id
_entity_poly.type
_entity_poly.pdbx_seq_one_letter_code
_entity_poly.pdbx_strand_id
1 'polypeptide(L)'
;MKRHCIYLFLGLIGISDVAFGKAAPLVSIPTHDAFFNSIKALCGKAFQGKVSKDNVGNTFGDAELVMHVRKCTDSEIQIPFHVGDDASRTWILTKTGAGLLLKHDHRNKDGSFHSSTMYGGHTVDEGYAQVQSFPADAYSKALFIESGIAASTDNEW
;
A
#
# COMPACT_ATOMS: atom_id res chain seq x y z
N MET A 1 -35.40 65.86 24.92
CA MET A 1 -34.96 65.21 23.65
C MET A 1 -33.63 64.48 23.94
N LYS A 2 -33.69 63.13 24.11
CA LYS A 2 -32.48 62.31 24.35
C LYS A 2 -32.07 61.65 23.01
N ARG A 3 -30.89 62.00 22.53
CA ARG A 3 -30.28 61.40 21.33
C ARG A 3 -29.61 60.09 21.71
N HIS A 4 -30.06 58.96 21.17
CA HIS A 4 -29.41 57.68 21.30
C HIS A 4 -28.39 57.56 20.16
N CYS A 5 -27.12 57.37 20.54
CA CYS A 5 -26.03 57.07 19.60
C CYS A 5 -25.94 55.55 19.46
N ILE A 6 -26.22 55.02 18.27
CA ILE A 6 -26.08 53.59 17.97
C ILE A 6 -24.67 53.39 17.45
N TYR A 7 -23.83 52.64 18.21
CA TYR A 7 -22.51 52.19 17.74
C TYR A 7 -22.69 50.89 16.97
N LEU A 8 -22.41 50.95 15.68
CA LEU A 8 -22.31 49.77 14.81
C LEU A 8 -20.95 49.13 14.98
N PHE A 9 -20.89 47.96 15.65
CA PHE A 9 -19.68 47.15 15.70
C PHE A 9 -19.56 46.33 14.41
N LEU A 10 -18.69 46.72 13.48
CA LEU A 10 -18.25 45.87 12.39
C LEU A 10 -17.27 44.84 12.96
N GLY A 11 -17.73 43.58 13.16
CA GLY A 11 -16.87 42.46 13.44
C GLY A 11 -16.07 42.07 12.19
N LEU A 12 -14.78 42.27 12.20
CA LEU A 12 -13.87 41.67 11.21
C LEU A 12 -13.88 40.16 11.42
N ILE A 13 -14.51 39.41 10.52
CA ILE A 13 -14.34 37.96 10.43
C ILE A 13 -12.98 37.73 9.78
N GLY A 14 -11.98 37.40 10.62
CA GLY A 14 -10.68 36.93 10.14
C GLY A 14 -10.86 35.58 9.44
N ILE A 15 -10.68 35.55 8.14
CA ILE A 15 -10.56 34.30 7.37
C ILE A 15 -9.19 33.71 7.74
N SER A 16 -9.18 32.69 8.58
CA SER A 16 -7.96 31.93 8.84
C SER A 16 -7.66 31.11 7.59
N ASP A 17 -6.61 31.46 6.87
CA ASP A 17 -6.06 30.65 5.80
C ASP A 17 -5.62 29.32 6.41
N VAL A 18 -6.37 28.25 6.11
CA VAL A 18 -5.94 26.89 6.41
C VAL A 18 -4.80 26.59 5.44
N ALA A 19 -3.58 26.74 5.91
CA ALA A 19 -2.39 26.32 5.19
C ALA A 19 -2.50 24.80 4.98
N PHE A 20 -2.84 24.37 3.78
CA PHE A 20 -2.67 22.98 3.37
C PHE A 20 -1.18 22.67 3.45
N GLY A 21 -0.79 21.91 4.47
CA GLY A 21 0.58 21.47 4.65
C GLY A 21 1.06 20.79 3.38
N LYS A 22 2.17 21.27 2.83
CA LYS A 22 2.84 20.64 1.68
C LYS A 22 3.18 19.22 2.10
N ALA A 23 2.82 18.22 1.29
CA ALA A 23 3.20 16.83 1.56
C ALA A 23 4.71 16.75 1.79
N ALA A 24 5.12 16.01 2.82
CA ALA A 24 6.54 15.80 3.08
C ALA A 24 7.23 15.23 1.83
N PRO A 25 8.43 15.71 1.47
CA PRO A 25 9.14 15.16 0.31
C PRO A 25 9.44 13.68 0.55
N LEU A 26 9.41 12.88 -0.53
CA LEU A 26 9.84 11.49 -0.48
C LEU A 26 11.32 11.45 -0.07
N VAL A 27 11.64 10.61 0.91
CA VAL A 27 13.02 10.35 1.31
C VAL A 27 13.64 9.42 0.28
N SER A 28 14.75 9.83 -0.33
CA SER A 28 15.52 8.97 -1.25
C SER A 28 16.44 8.08 -0.43
N ILE A 29 16.17 6.77 -0.45
CA ILE A 29 17.05 5.73 0.08
C ILE A 29 17.55 4.94 -1.14
N PRO A 30 18.85 4.95 -1.46
CA PRO A 30 19.36 4.42 -2.72
C PRO A 30 18.97 2.96 -3.00
N THR A 31 18.96 2.11 -1.98
CA THR A 31 18.57 0.69 -2.09
C THR A 31 17.08 0.52 -2.38
N HIS A 32 16.23 1.34 -1.75
CA HIS A 32 14.79 1.38 -2.03
C HIS A 32 14.51 1.85 -3.46
N ASP A 33 15.21 2.90 -3.90
CA ASP A 33 15.08 3.41 -5.26
C ASP A 33 15.54 2.38 -6.29
N ALA A 34 16.66 1.70 -6.05
CA ALA A 34 17.16 0.64 -6.93
C ALA A 34 16.16 -0.53 -7.01
N PHE A 35 15.63 -0.99 -5.88
CA PHE A 35 14.60 -2.05 -5.82
C PHE A 35 13.34 -1.65 -6.59
N PHE A 36 12.78 -0.49 -6.29
CA PHE A 36 11.58 0.02 -6.96
C PHE A 36 11.78 0.15 -8.47
N ASN A 37 12.91 0.74 -8.90
CA ASN A 37 13.21 0.95 -10.31
C ASN A 37 13.46 -0.37 -11.05
N SER A 38 14.02 -1.40 -10.40
CA SER A 38 14.20 -2.72 -11.01
C SER A 38 12.86 -3.39 -11.32
N ILE A 39 11.87 -3.27 -10.42
CA ILE A 39 10.50 -3.76 -10.67
C ILE A 39 9.81 -2.89 -11.72
N LYS A 40 9.94 -1.56 -11.64
CA LYS A 40 9.37 -0.63 -12.63
C LYS A 40 9.86 -0.90 -14.05
N ALA A 41 11.12 -1.31 -14.23
CA ALA A 41 11.69 -1.69 -15.52
C ALA A 41 11.00 -2.91 -16.17
N LEU A 42 10.27 -3.69 -15.38
CA LEU A 42 9.46 -4.83 -15.85
C LEU A 42 8.03 -4.43 -16.23
N CYS A 43 7.70 -3.14 -16.22
CA CYS A 43 6.34 -2.68 -16.48
C CYS A 43 5.81 -3.17 -17.84
N GLY A 44 4.59 -3.68 -17.85
CA GLY A 44 3.96 -4.32 -19.00
C GLY A 44 4.30 -5.80 -19.19
N LYS A 45 5.19 -6.38 -18.38
CA LYS A 45 5.59 -7.79 -18.48
C LYS A 45 4.79 -8.64 -17.50
N ALA A 46 4.37 -9.83 -17.97
CA ALA A 46 3.78 -10.87 -17.14
C ALA A 46 4.76 -12.06 -17.00
N PHE A 47 4.70 -12.73 -15.86
CA PHE A 47 5.59 -13.84 -15.53
C PHE A 47 4.76 -14.99 -14.95
N GLN A 48 4.92 -16.17 -15.52
CA GLN A 48 4.44 -17.39 -14.91
C GLN A 48 5.34 -17.78 -13.75
N GLY A 49 4.75 -18.13 -12.62
CA GLY A 49 5.45 -18.51 -11.39
C GLY A 49 5.15 -19.94 -10.98
N LYS A 50 5.91 -20.40 -10.01
CA LYS A 50 5.66 -21.62 -9.25
C LYS A 50 5.98 -21.42 -7.79
N VAL A 51 5.32 -22.14 -6.90
CA VAL A 51 5.66 -22.17 -5.49
C VAL A 51 7.04 -22.80 -5.33
N SER A 52 7.98 -22.06 -4.75
CA SER A 52 9.32 -22.57 -4.46
C SER A 52 9.40 -23.22 -3.09
N LYS A 53 8.57 -22.78 -2.14
CA LYS A 53 8.49 -23.30 -0.78
C LYS A 53 7.09 -23.06 -0.23
N ASP A 54 6.50 -24.10 0.34
CA ASP A 54 5.20 -24.02 1.04
C ASP A 54 5.30 -24.85 2.33
N ASN A 55 5.25 -24.18 3.47
CA ASN A 55 5.33 -24.81 4.78
C ASN A 55 3.96 -25.31 5.28
N VAL A 56 2.88 -24.88 4.63
CA VAL A 56 1.49 -25.23 4.99
C VAL A 56 0.98 -26.41 4.16
N GLY A 57 1.57 -26.60 2.98
CA GLY A 57 1.25 -27.65 2.04
C GLY A 57 0.11 -27.29 1.09
N ASN A 58 0.45 -27.20 -0.19
CA ASN A 58 -0.47 -27.03 -1.31
C ASN A 58 -1.40 -25.80 -1.24
N THR A 59 -0.88 -24.65 -0.79
CA THR A 59 -1.65 -23.40 -0.63
C THR A 59 -2.36 -22.96 -1.93
N PHE A 60 -1.74 -23.19 -3.08
CA PHE A 60 -2.29 -22.82 -4.40
C PHE A 60 -2.69 -24.03 -5.27
N GLY A 61 -2.53 -25.26 -4.77
CA GLY A 61 -2.79 -26.46 -5.56
C GLY A 61 -1.92 -26.50 -6.83
N ASP A 62 -2.54 -27.00 -7.90
CA ASP A 62 -1.94 -27.05 -9.24
C ASP A 62 -2.32 -25.82 -10.10
N ALA A 63 -2.82 -24.75 -9.47
CA ALA A 63 -3.24 -23.57 -10.19
C ALA A 63 -2.05 -22.87 -10.87
N GLU A 64 -2.25 -22.40 -12.09
CA GLU A 64 -1.30 -21.53 -12.77
C GLU A 64 -1.15 -20.22 -11.99
N LEU A 65 0.10 -19.83 -11.70
CA LEU A 65 0.39 -18.59 -11.01
C LEU A 65 0.98 -17.60 -12.01
N VAL A 66 0.35 -16.42 -12.12
CA VAL A 66 0.82 -15.35 -13.01
C VAL A 66 0.86 -14.04 -12.26
N MET A 67 2.01 -13.38 -12.25
CA MET A 67 2.11 -11.98 -11.85
C MET A 67 2.32 -11.08 -13.06
N HIS A 68 1.72 -9.89 -13.05
CA HIS A 68 1.82 -8.93 -14.13
C HIS A 68 2.19 -7.55 -13.58
N VAL A 69 3.38 -7.05 -13.89
CA VAL A 69 3.78 -5.69 -13.53
C VAL A 69 3.03 -4.73 -14.46
N ARG A 70 1.86 -4.24 -14.03
CA ARG A 70 0.86 -3.70 -14.95
C ARG A 70 0.75 -2.19 -14.98
N LYS A 71 0.66 -1.56 -13.79
CA LYS A 71 0.54 -0.10 -13.67
C LYS A 71 1.76 0.44 -12.95
N CYS A 72 2.47 1.37 -13.57
CA CYS A 72 3.71 1.90 -13.04
C CYS A 72 3.74 3.43 -13.20
N THR A 73 3.90 4.09 -12.07
CA THR A 73 4.15 5.54 -11.99
C THR A 73 5.53 5.79 -11.40
N ASP A 74 5.86 7.02 -11.07
CA ASP A 74 7.11 7.35 -10.39
C ASP A 74 7.11 6.96 -8.90
N SER A 75 5.93 6.74 -8.33
CA SER A 75 5.77 6.43 -6.90
C SER A 75 4.95 5.19 -6.59
N GLU A 76 4.30 4.56 -7.57
CA GLU A 76 3.43 3.40 -7.34
C GLU A 76 3.56 2.39 -8.48
N ILE A 77 3.64 1.10 -8.12
CA ILE A 77 3.58 -0.03 -9.03
C ILE A 77 2.46 -0.97 -8.55
N GLN A 78 1.56 -1.36 -9.47
CA GLN A 78 0.53 -2.35 -9.20
C GLN A 78 0.83 -3.64 -9.97
N ILE A 79 0.81 -4.76 -9.25
CA ILE A 79 1.16 -6.09 -9.73
C ILE A 79 0.00 -7.03 -9.46
N PRO A 80 -1.01 -7.13 -10.36
CA PRO A 80 -1.99 -8.20 -10.30
C PRO A 80 -1.33 -9.56 -10.20
N PHE A 81 -1.86 -10.40 -9.30
CA PHE A 81 -1.44 -11.77 -9.09
C PHE A 81 -2.62 -12.70 -9.27
N HIS A 82 -2.54 -13.56 -10.28
CA HIS A 82 -3.59 -14.50 -10.65
C HIS A 82 -3.23 -15.89 -10.13
N VAL A 83 -4.24 -16.61 -9.65
CA VAL A 83 -4.18 -17.99 -9.22
C VAL A 83 -5.25 -18.75 -10.04
N GLY A 84 -4.87 -19.34 -11.17
CA GLY A 84 -5.81 -19.83 -12.16
C GLY A 84 -6.75 -18.71 -12.62
N ASP A 85 -8.05 -18.91 -12.52
CA ASP A 85 -9.09 -17.94 -12.90
C ASP A 85 -9.33 -16.85 -11.82
N ASP A 86 -8.69 -16.96 -10.65
CA ASP A 86 -8.83 -16.00 -9.58
C ASP A 86 -7.88 -14.80 -9.79
N ALA A 87 -8.42 -13.66 -10.22
CA ALA A 87 -7.73 -12.38 -10.44
C ALA A 87 -7.99 -11.36 -9.32
N SER A 88 -8.37 -11.83 -8.13
CA SER A 88 -8.82 -10.96 -7.02
C SER A 88 -7.69 -10.19 -6.33
N ARG A 89 -6.42 -10.53 -6.57
CA ARG A 89 -5.26 -10.03 -5.80
C ARG A 89 -4.43 -9.06 -6.62
N THR A 90 -4.01 -7.97 -5.99
CA THR A 90 -3.03 -7.03 -6.56
C THR A 90 -2.04 -6.62 -5.47
N TRP A 91 -0.77 -6.78 -5.72
CA TRP A 91 0.26 -6.15 -4.88
C TRP A 91 0.46 -4.72 -5.31
N ILE A 92 0.51 -3.82 -4.33
CA ILE A 92 0.72 -2.38 -4.55
C ILE A 92 2.00 -2.00 -3.82
N LEU A 93 3.02 -1.62 -4.59
CA LEU A 93 4.29 -1.13 -4.07
C LEU A 93 4.34 0.38 -4.24
N THR A 94 4.49 1.11 -3.14
CA THR A 94 4.44 2.58 -3.14
C THR A 94 5.69 3.17 -2.48
N LYS A 95 6.28 4.20 -3.10
CA LYS A 95 7.27 5.07 -2.45
C LYS A 95 6.55 6.02 -1.51
N THR A 96 7.00 6.09 -0.26
CA THR A 96 6.45 6.98 0.76
C THR A 96 7.57 7.80 1.42
N GLY A 97 7.21 8.77 2.25
CA GLY A 97 8.19 9.50 3.06
C GLY A 97 8.87 8.64 4.14
N ALA A 98 8.38 7.41 4.37
CA ALA A 98 8.92 6.46 5.35
C ALA A 98 9.60 5.24 4.68
N GLY A 99 9.89 5.28 3.38
CA GLY A 99 10.48 4.19 2.63
C GLY A 99 9.51 3.57 1.62
N LEU A 100 9.60 2.26 1.38
CA LEU A 100 8.66 1.53 0.53
C LEU A 100 7.53 0.94 1.36
N LEU A 101 6.33 0.99 0.81
CA LEU A 101 5.12 0.36 1.37
C LEU A 101 4.63 -0.71 0.42
N LEU A 102 4.48 -1.93 0.89
CA LEU A 102 3.81 -3.01 0.18
C LEU A 102 2.42 -3.25 0.77
N LYS A 103 1.39 -3.27 -0.09
CA LYS A 103 0.02 -3.62 0.29
C LYS A 103 -0.55 -4.69 -0.64
N HIS A 104 -1.36 -5.58 -0.08
CA HIS A 104 -2.13 -6.58 -0.80
C HIS A 104 -3.58 -6.10 -0.93
N ASP A 105 -3.95 -5.61 -2.11
CA ASP A 105 -5.35 -5.33 -2.44
C ASP A 105 -6.05 -6.63 -2.83
N HIS A 106 -7.12 -6.97 -2.10
CA HIS A 106 -7.91 -8.15 -2.34
C HIS A 106 -9.37 -7.74 -2.58
N ARG A 107 -9.94 -8.19 -3.69
CA ARG A 107 -11.28 -7.80 -4.14
C ARG A 107 -12.24 -8.98 -4.19
N ASN A 108 -13.51 -8.72 -3.93
CA ASN A 108 -14.61 -9.62 -4.26
C ASN A 108 -14.84 -9.64 -5.78
N LYS A 109 -15.62 -10.61 -6.28
CA LYS A 109 -15.95 -10.74 -7.72
C LYS A 109 -16.71 -9.53 -8.28
N ASP A 110 -17.42 -8.78 -7.44
CA ASP A 110 -18.13 -7.55 -7.81
C ASP A 110 -17.24 -6.29 -7.78
N GLY A 111 -15.95 -6.45 -7.47
CA GLY A 111 -14.96 -5.37 -7.37
C GLY A 111 -14.94 -4.64 -6.03
N SER A 112 -15.82 -4.96 -5.09
CA SER A 112 -15.78 -4.41 -3.73
C SER A 112 -14.56 -4.92 -2.97
N PHE A 113 -14.17 -4.24 -1.90
CA PHE A 113 -13.08 -4.68 -1.03
C PHE A 113 -13.44 -5.98 -0.31
N HIS A 114 -12.54 -6.95 -0.35
CA HIS A 114 -12.63 -8.12 0.51
C HIS A 114 -12.39 -7.73 1.97
N SER A 115 -12.98 -8.46 2.93
CA SER A 115 -12.81 -8.20 4.36
C SER A 115 -11.33 -8.24 4.79
N SER A 116 -10.54 -9.16 4.22
CA SER A 116 -9.08 -9.22 4.41
C SER A 116 -8.38 -8.59 3.20
N THR A 117 -8.26 -7.26 3.19
CA THR A 117 -7.62 -6.51 2.12
C THR A 117 -6.68 -5.43 2.67
N MET A 118 -5.80 -4.88 1.83
CA MET A 118 -4.85 -3.81 2.14
C MET A 118 -3.90 -4.13 3.30
N TYR A 119 -3.66 -5.42 3.57
CA TYR A 119 -2.62 -5.82 4.52
C TYR A 119 -1.23 -5.74 3.89
N GLY A 120 -0.19 -5.64 4.71
CA GLY A 120 1.20 -5.46 4.32
C GLY A 120 1.93 -4.57 5.32
N GLY A 121 2.97 -3.87 4.89
CA GLY A 121 3.72 -2.98 5.75
C GLY A 121 4.79 -2.19 5.02
N HIS A 122 5.47 -1.31 5.77
CA HIS A 122 6.62 -0.55 5.29
C HIS A 122 7.91 -1.35 5.48
N THR A 123 8.92 -1.01 4.66
CA THR A 123 10.32 -1.36 4.95
C THR A 123 10.71 -0.77 6.31
N VAL A 124 11.50 -1.53 7.08
CA VAL A 124 11.97 -1.13 8.42
C VAL A 124 13.44 -0.72 8.44
N ASP A 125 14.16 -1.02 7.37
CA ASP A 125 15.57 -0.68 7.17
C ASP A 125 15.85 -0.38 5.70
N GLU A 126 17.11 -0.14 5.34
CA GLU A 126 17.52 0.16 3.96
C GLU A 126 17.46 -1.05 3.03
N GLY A 127 17.49 -2.26 3.55
CA GLY A 127 17.51 -3.49 2.78
C GLY A 127 18.62 -3.52 1.72
N TYR A 128 18.35 -4.24 0.63
CA TYR A 128 19.25 -4.37 -0.52
C TYR A 128 18.52 -4.00 -1.81
N ALA A 129 19.28 -3.64 -2.84
CA ALA A 129 18.73 -3.29 -4.16
C ALA A 129 17.88 -4.43 -4.79
N GLN A 130 18.08 -5.68 -4.40
CA GLN A 130 17.37 -6.86 -4.92
C GLN A 130 16.43 -7.49 -3.89
N VAL A 131 16.52 -7.10 -2.62
CA VAL A 131 15.73 -7.69 -1.52
C VAL A 131 15.29 -6.60 -0.58
N GLN A 132 13.99 -6.54 -0.34
CA GLN A 132 13.37 -5.66 0.65
C GLN A 132 12.46 -6.49 1.55
N SER A 133 12.27 -6.05 2.77
CA SER A 133 11.46 -6.69 3.79
C SER A 133 10.30 -5.79 4.19
N PHE A 134 9.10 -6.37 4.23
CA PHE A 134 7.85 -5.66 4.53
C PHE A 134 7.10 -6.38 5.66
N PRO A 135 7.50 -6.22 6.94
CA PRO A 135 6.79 -6.86 8.04
C PRO A 135 5.37 -6.30 8.20
N ALA A 136 4.45 -7.15 8.65
CA ALA A 136 3.06 -6.78 8.87
C ALA A 136 2.94 -5.54 9.78
N ASP A 137 2.30 -4.49 9.28
CA ASP A 137 2.05 -3.26 10.04
C ASP A 137 0.92 -3.43 11.09
N ALA A 138 0.68 -2.40 11.91
CA ALA A 138 -0.32 -2.45 12.96
C ALA A 138 -1.73 -2.72 12.42
N TYR A 139 -2.09 -2.15 11.27
CA TYR A 139 -3.36 -2.42 10.60
C TYR A 139 -3.48 -3.90 10.22
N SER A 140 -2.46 -4.45 9.58
CA SER A 140 -2.43 -5.85 9.14
C SER A 140 -2.53 -6.81 10.33
N LYS A 141 -1.80 -6.54 11.41
CA LYS A 141 -1.85 -7.34 12.64
C LYS A 141 -3.25 -7.33 13.27
N ALA A 142 -3.88 -6.16 13.38
CA ALA A 142 -5.24 -6.05 13.90
C ALA A 142 -6.24 -6.81 13.02
N LEU A 143 -6.15 -6.63 11.70
CA LEU A 143 -6.98 -7.33 10.71
C LEU A 143 -6.86 -8.85 10.83
N PHE A 144 -5.64 -9.38 10.96
CA PHE A 144 -5.39 -10.82 11.06
C PHE A 144 -5.95 -11.42 12.37
N ILE A 145 -5.85 -10.68 13.49
CA ILE A 145 -6.45 -11.09 14.75
C ILE A 145 -7.98 -11.14 14.63
N GLU A 146 -8.59 -10.08 14.08
CA GLU A 146 -10.04 -10.00 13.88
C GLU A 146 -10.55 -11.08 12.92
N SER A 147 -9.77 -11.41 11.89
CA SER A 147 -10.10 -12.46 10.92
C SER A 147 -9.84 -13.89 11.41
N GLY A 148 -9.36 -14.08 12.64
CA GLY A 148 -9.09 -15.40 13.22
C GLY A 148 -7.82 -16.09 12.67
N ILE A 149 -6.93 -15.35 12.04
CA ILE A 149 -5.66 -15.83 11.46
C ILE A 149 -4.46 -15.18 12.16
N ALA A 150 -4.46 -15.16 13.48
CA ALA A 150 -3.45 -14.50 14.31
C ALA A 150 -2.00 -14.96 14.00
N ALA A 151 -1.81 -16.18 13.52
CA ALA A 151 -0.48 -16.66 13.06
C ALA A 151 0.13 -15.80 11.94
N SER A 152 -0.69 -15.04 11.20
CA SER A 152 -0.22 -14.15 10.15
C SER A 152 0.29 -12.79 10.65
N THR A 153 0.22 -12.52 11.95
CA THR A 153 0.73 -11.26 12.53
C THR A 153 2.25 -11.12 12.42
N ASP A 154 2.96 -12.24 12.28
CA ASP A 154 4.41 -12.29 12.12
C ASP A 154 4.84 -12.42 10.65
N ASN A 155 3.90 -12.27 9.71
CA ASN A 155 4.22 -12.32 8.28
C ASN A 155 5.14 -11.16 7.87
N GLU A 156 6.06 -11.51 7.00
CA GLU A 156 7.00 -10.62 6.35
C GLU A 156 7.07 -11.00 4.86
N TRP A 157 6.97 -10.03 3.99
CA TRP A 157 6.99 -10.18 2.54
C TRP A 157 8.27 -9.65 1.91
#